data_d57566becc9f4cabbba1c3983d3ce871
#
_entry.id   d57566becc9f4cabbba1c3983d3ce871
#
_cell.length_a   1.000
_cell.length_b   1.000
_cell.length_c   1.000
_cell.angle_alpha   90.00
_cell.angle_beta   90.00
_cell.angle_gamma   90.00
#
_symmetry.space_group_name_H-M   'P 1'
#
loop_
_entity.id
_entity.type
_entity.pdbx_description
1 polymer ?
#
loop_
_entity_poly.entity_id
_entity_poly.type
_entity_poly.pdbx_seq_one_letter_code
_entity_poly.pdbx_strand_id
1 'polypeptide(L)'
;MIFSNMEMQNRIERLQAIMAAQDIDVVIVSSYHGNLYYAGFWMLPMGRFNFTLVPAQGSVTIVAPIMECDRVPTYSWITDAHFYSDAGTSLAGLVQTTKKLLMERGYVLDRIGVEKDVMPVGVLETLQASLPGSDFTDVSTTLMEQRLVKSTEEVDLLRTNGQISDVGTEALMAAVAEGRTELEISNESLLATDRALTERFPDLESFGTIITCASGPRSVIPHAVSTGKRLERGEXVNFNILSQVNGYYISQERTLSIGPLREDARKPFETIIEAHARGIAAVKPGVKCGDVARVCIDVLERAGYDQYQLHGPGHSCGIMGAFWGREEKGEIRSYNDNVLEPGMVVTIEPAVYLPGVGGFRHCDVLAVTADGHELLTHYDRGLLEVH
;
A
#
# COMPACT_ATOMS: atom_id res chain seq x y z
N MET A 1 -16.20 -5.93 11.06
CA MET A 1 -15.75 -5.18 9.88
C MET A 1 -15.04 -3.90 10.29
N ILE A 2 -14.06 -3.43 9.53
CA ILE A 2 -13.28 -2.23 9.82
C ILE A 2 -14.06 -0.95 9.44
N PHE A 3 -14.79 -0.98 8.33
CA PHE A 3 -15.52 0.17 7.82
C PHE A 3 -17.03 0.00 8.02
N SER A 4 -17.73 1.11 8.14
CA SER A 4 -19.19 1.11 8.26
C SER A 4 -19.84 0.63 6.95
N ASN A 5 -21.03 0.06 7.08
CA ASN A 5 -21.82 -0.34 5.89
C ASN A 5 -22.08 0.85 4.97
N MET A 6 -22.24 2.05 5.54
CA MET A 6 -22.45 3.28 4.78
C MET A 6 -21.23 3.61 3.92
N GLU A 7 -20.02 3.52 4.50
CA GLU A 7 -18.79 3.75 3.76
C GLU A 7 -18.66 2.74 2.59
N MET A 8 -18.90 1.45 2.88
CA MET A 8 -18.81 0.41 1.84
C MET A 8 -19.83 0.63 0.73
N GLN A 9 -21.06 0.99 1.09
CA GLN A 9 -22.11 1.29 0.12
C GLN A 9 -21.73 2.51 -0.74
N ASN A 10 -21.20 3.57 -0.13
CA ASN A 10 -20.76 4.78 -0.84
C ASN A 10 -19.70 4.46 -1.90
N ARG A 11 -18.78 3.53 -1.61
CA ARG A 11 -17.75 3.10 -2.58
C ARG A 11 -18.39 2.48 -3.82
N ILE A 12 -19.42 1.64 -3.62
CA ILE A 12 -20.14 0.99 -4.72
C ILE A 12 -20.90 2.05 -5.53
N GLU A 13 -21.62 2.95 -4.87
CA GLU A 13 -22.42 3.98 -5.53
C GLU A 13 -21.55 4.90 -6.39
N ARG A 14 -20.36 5.27 -5.90
CA ARG A 14 -19.41 6.05 -6.69
C ARG A 14 -18.96 5.29 -7.95
N LEU A 15 -18.68 3.99 -7.82
CA LEU A 15 -18.30 3.16 -8.96
C LEU A 15 -19.47 3.07 -9.96
N GLN A 16 -20.68 2.81 -9.48
CA GLN A 16 -21.86 2.70 -10.32
C GLN A 16 -22.15 4.00 -11.09
N ALA A 17 -21.93 5.15 -10.45
CA ALA A 17 -22.07 6.46 -11.11
C ALA A 17 -21.07 6.62 -12.27
N ILE A 18 -19.82 6.16 -12.06
CA ILE A 18 -18.79 6.19 -13.11
C ILE A 18 -19.16 5.20 -14.23
N MET A 19 -19.61 3.99 -13.87
CA MET A 19 -20.04 2.98 -14.83
C MET A 19 -21.15 3.53 -15.75
N ALA A 20 -22.15 4.20 -15.16
CA ALA A 20 -23.24 4.81 -15.92
C ALA A 20 -22.71 5.87 -16.90
N ALA A 21 -21.70 6.65 -16.51
CA ALA A 21 -21.11 7.69 -17.38
C ALA A 21 -20.25 7.10 -18.51
N GLN A 22 -19.80 5.86 -18.34
CA GLN A 22 -18.91 5.18 -19.31
C GLN A 22 -19.60 4.03 -20.05
N ASP A 23 -20.91 3.85 -19.86
CA ASP A 23 -21.71 2.76 -20.45
C ASP A 23 -21.13 1.38 -20.11
N ILE A 24 -20.69 1.17 -18.85
CA ILE A 24 -20.18 -0.13 -18.38
C ILE A 24 -21.30 -0.85 -17.65
N ASP A 25 -21.59 -2.08 -18.06
CA ASP A 25 -22.71 -2.87 -17.52
C ASP A 25 -22.37 -3.57 -16.21
N VAL A 26 -21.15 -4.15 -16.16
CA VAL A 26 -20.64 -4.88 -14.97
C VAL A 26 -19.15 -4.62 -14.85
N VAL A 27 -18.67 -4.40 -13.65
CA VAL A 27 -17.23 -4.43 -13.36
C VAL A 27 -16.90 -5.73 -12.62
N ILE A 28 -15.91 -6.46 -13.12
CA ILE A 28 -15.35 -7.67 -12.46
C ILE A 28 -14.07 -7.25 -11.77
N VAL A 29 -14.15 -7.06 -10.45
CA VAL A 29 -12.98 -6.73 -9.62
C VAL A 29 -12.27 -8.03 -9.27
N SER A 30 -10.99 -8.12 -9.60
CA SER A 30 -10.20 -9.35 -9.44
C SER A 30 -8.95 -9.17 -8.56
N SER A 31 -8.51 -7.93 -8.36
CA SER A 31 -7.31 -7.65 -7.59
C SER A 31 -7.55 -7.82 -6.09
N TYR A 32 -6.46 -8.07 -5.35
CA TYR A 32 -6.46 -8.10 -3.89
C TYR A 32 -6.99 -6.76 -3.33
N HIS A 33 -6.40 -5.66 -3.80
CA HIS A 33 -6.75 -4.32 -3.29
C HIS A 33 -8.18 -3.92 -3.69
N GLY A 34 -8.61 -4.27 -4.90
CA GLY A 34 -9.98 -4.01 -5.34
C GLY A 34 -11.01 -4.79 -4.52
N ASN A 35 -10.76 -6.09 -4.31
CA ASN A 35 -11.65 -6.92 -3.49
C ASN A 35 -11.74 -6.39 -2.05
N LEU A 36 -10.61 -6.00 -1.44
CA LEU A 36 -10.64 -5.38 -0.11
C LEU A 36 -11.44 -4.07 -0.12
N TYR A 37 -11.24 -3.22 -1.14
CA TYR A 37 -11.87 -1.90 -1.20
C TYR A 37 -13.39 -2.01 -1.36
N TYR A 38 -13.86 -2.89 -2.26
CA TYR A 38 -15.30 -2.97 -2.59
C TYR A 38 -16.05 -4.01 -1.78
N ALA A 39 -15.41 -5.13 -1.44
CA ALA A 39 -16.08 -6.23 -0.73
C ALA A 39 -15.70 -6.32 0.76
N GLY A 40 -14.65 -5.63 1.18
CA GLY A 40 -14.11 -5.78 2.54
C GLY A 40 -13.49 -7.14 2.79
N PHE A 41 -13.27 -7.91 1.75
CA PHE A 41 -12.84 -9.32 1.83
C PHE A 41 -11.56 -9.52 1.00
N TRP A 42 -10.65 -10.30 1.55
CA TRP A 42 -9.47 -10.74 0.81
C TRP A 42 -9.28 -12.24 0.99
N MET A 43 -8.58 -12.84 0.07
CA MET A 43 -8.31 -14.27 0.05
C MET A 43 -6.82 -14.51 -0.13
N LEU A 44 -6.25 -15.48 0.58
CA LEU A 44 -4.86 -15.89 0.34
C LEU A 44 -4.74 -16.40 -1.10
N PRO A 45 -3.83 -15.81 -1.91
CA PRO A 45 -3.76 -16.16 -3.32
C PRO A 45 -2.97 -17.46 -3.57
N MET A 46 -3.55 -18.57 -3.15
CA MET A 46 -2.92 -19.89 -3.30
C MET A 46 -3.32 -20.55 -4.63
N GLY A 47 -3.12 -19.83 -5.73
CA GLY A 47 -3.42 -20.31 -7.08
C GLY A 47 -4.90 -20.30 -7.43
N ARG A 48 -5.70 -19.58 -6.66
CA ARG A 48 -7.13 -19.44 -6.87
C ARG A 48 -7.49 -17.97 -6.92
N PHE A 49 -8.66 -17.66 -7.48
CA PHE A 49 -9.14 -16.29 -7.63
C PHE A 49 -10.54 -16.15 -7.06
N ASN A 50 -10.86 -14.96 -6.61
CA ASN A 50 -12.23 -14.53 -6.35
C ASN A 50 -12.54 -13.29 -7.18
N PHE A 51 -13.81 -13.08 -7.46
CA PHE A 51 -14.29 -11.86 -8.11
C PHE A 51 -15.30 -11.16 -7.22
N THR A 52 -15.23 -9.85 -7.18
CA THR A 52 -16.36 -9.02 -6.73
C THR A 52 -17.02 -8.46 -8.00
N LEU A 53 -18.28 -8.81 -8.20
CA LEU A 53 -19.06 -8.39 -9.36
C LEU A 53 -19.90 -7.18 -8.98
N VAL A 54 -19.63 -6.05 -9.63
CA VAL A 54 -20.38 -4.80 -9.39
C VAL A 54 -21.20 -4.54 -10.65
N PRO A 55 -22.53 -4.78 -10.64
CA PRO A 55 -23.37 -4.41 -11.78
C PRO A 55 -23.65 -2.90 -11.79
N ALA A 56 -23.95 -2.34 -12.96
CA ALA A 56 -24.31 -0.93 -13.10
C ALA A 56 -25.53 -0.57 -12.23
N GLN A 57 -26.42 -1.54 -12.01
CA GLN A 57 -27.58 -1.39 -11.13
C GLN A 57 -27.82 -2.70 -10.40
N GLY A 58 -28.09 -2.61 -9.10
CA GLY A 58 -28.35 -3.78 -8.28
C GLY A 58 -27.25 -4.09 -7.28
N SER A 59 -27.32 -5.27 -6.70
CA SER A 59 -26.48 -5.67 -5.57
C SER A 59 -25.16 -6.25 -6.04
N VAL A 60 -24.11 -5.95 -5.28
CA VAL A 60 -22.77 -6.50 -5.46
C VAL A 60 -22.75 -7.96 -5.02
N THR A 61 -21.96 -8.78 -5.71
CA THR A 61 -21.88 -10.21 -5.47
C THR A 61 -20.42 -10.66 -5.41
N ILE A 62 -20.12 -11.62 -4.53
CA ILE A 62 -18.81 -12.27 -4.49
C ILE A 62 -18.91 -13.65 -5.16
N VAL A 63 -17.94 -13.98 -6.01
CA VAL A 63 -17.73 -15.35 -6.51
C VAL A 63 -16.36 -15.80 -6.01
N ALA A 64 -16.32 -16.88 -5.21
CA ALA A 64 -15.11 -17.35 -4.53
C ALA A 64 -15.04 -18.88 -4.56
N PRO A 65 -13.86 -19.48 -4.29
CA PRO A 65 -13.80 -20.93 -4.18
C PRO A 65 -14.55 -21.43 -2.94
N ILE A 66 -15.09 -22.64 -3.02
CA ILE A 66 -15.92 -23.23 -1.96
C ILE A 66 -15.24 -23.24 -0.58
N MET A 67 -13.92 -23.27 -0.55
CA MET A 67 -13.17 -23.24 0.71
C MET A 67 -13.30 -21.91 1.47
N GLU A 68 -13.81 -20.87 0.82
CA GLU A 68 -14.04 -19.55 1.43
C GLU A 68 -15.50 -19.37 1.91
N CYS A 69 -16.31 -20.43 1.87
CA CYS A 69 -17.75 -20.33 2.15
C CYS A 69 -18.08 -19.86 3.58
N ASP A 70 -17.18 -20.09 4.54
CA ASP A 70 -17.33 -19.62 5.91
C ASP A 70 -16.61 -18.26 6.15
N ARG A 71 -15.54 -17.97 5.37
CA ARG A 71 -14.80 -16.73 5.53
C ARG A 71 -15.54 -15.52 4.91
N VAL A 72 -16.13 -15.71 3.73
CA VAL A 72 -16.85 -14.59 3.08
C VAL A 72 -17.93 -14.02 4.00
N PRO A 73 -18.87 -14.82 4.56
CA PRO A 73 -19.89 -14.23 5.45
C PRO A 73 -19.35 -13.73 6.79
N THR A 74 -18.16 -14.16 7.19
CA THR A 74 -17.53 -13.69 8.44
C THR A 74 -16.89 -12.31 8.27
N TYR A 75 -16.24 -12.06 7.12
CA TYR A 75 -15.38 -10.88 6.97
C TYR A 75 -15.90 -9.86 5.95
N SER A 76 -16.76 -10.27 5.00
CA SER A 76 -17.31 -9.34 4.01
C SER A 76 -18.62 -8.71 4.49
N TRP A 77 -18.88 -7.47 4.06
CA TRP A 77 -20.18 -6.81 4.23
C TRP A 77 -21.20 -7.31 3.18
N ILE A 78 -20.71 -7.96 2.12
CA ILE A 78 -21.55 -8.46 1.03
C ILE A 78 -22.11 -9.83 1.44
N THR A 79 -23.44 -9.93 1.48
CA THR A 79 -24.13 -11.16 1.86
C THR A 79 -24.41 -12.08 0.67
N ASP A 80 -24.38 -11.54 -0.55
CA ASP A 80 -24.65 -12.29 -1.77
C ASP A 80 -23.34 -12.93 -2.27
N ALA A 81 -23.15 -14.20 -1.96
CA ALA A 81 -21.91 -14.90 -2.30
C ALA A 81 -22.20 -16.25 -2.95
N HIS A 82 -21.45 -16.59 -3.97
CA HIS A 82 -21.57 -17.81 -4.75
C HIS A 82 -20.21 -18.51 -4.78
N PHE A 83 -20.23 -19.82 -4.67
CA PHE A 83 -18.98 -20.56 -4.48
C PHE A 83 -18.80 -21.60 -5.58
N TYR A 84 -17.63 -21.59 -6.22
CA TYR A 84 -17.28 -22.57 -7.24
C TYR A 84 -16.48 -23.72 -6.62
N SER A 85 -16.62 -24.92 -7.22
CA SER A 85 -15.88 -26.10 -6.78
C SER A 85 -14.39 -25.95 -7.14
N ASP A 86 -13.53 -26.31 -6.20
CA ASP A 86 -12.09 -26.36 -6.40
C ASP A 86 -11.60 -27.75 -6.86
N ALA A 87 -12.51 -28.69 -7.04
CA ALA A 87 -12.19 -30.02 -7.57
C ALA A 87 -12.10 -29.92 -9.10
N GLY A 88 -10.88 -30.06 -9.63
CA GLY A 88 -10.62 -29.94 -11.06
C GLY A 88 -9.95 -28.61 -11.42
N THR A 89 -10.42 -27.93 -12.47
CA THR A 89 -9.84 -26.67 -12.91
C THR A 89 -10.56 -25.49 -12.24
N SER A 90 -9.93 -24.91 -11.23
CA SER A 90 -10.51 -23.80 -10.46
C SER A 90 -10.86 -22.59 -11.34
N LEU A 91 -10.06 -22.29 -12.37
CA LEU A 91 -10.34 -21.18 -13.28
C LEU A 91 -11.63 -21.39 -14.06
N ALA A 92 -11.85 -22.60 -14.60
CA ALA A 92 -13.09 -22.90 -15.32
C ALA A 92 -14.30 -22.80 -14.38
N GLY A 93 -14.18 -23.31 -13.15
CA GLY A 93 -15.23 -23.21 -12.14
C GLY A 93 -15.59 -21.75 -11.82
N LEU A 94 -14.59 -20.90 -11.60
CA LEU A 94 -14.79 -19.47 -11.36
C LEU A 94 -15.54 -18.80 -12.52
N VAL A 95 -15.04 -18.98 -13.75
CA VAL A 95 -15.61 -18.32 -14.92
C VAL A 95 -17.03 -18.82 -15.23
N GLN A 96 -17.27 -20.14 -15.12
CA GLN A 96 -18.60 -20.72 -15.34
C GLN A 96 -19.61 -20.24 -14.30
N THR A 97 -19.21 -20.19 -13.03
CA THR A 97 -20.08 -19.68 -11.97
C THR A 97 -20.41 -18.20 -12.21
N THR A 98 -19.40 -17.41 -12.57
CA THR A 98 -19.57 -15.99 -12.88
C THR A 98 -20.54 -15.81 -14.07
N LYS A 99 -20.30 -16.50 -15.17
CA LYS A 99 -21.16 -16.44 -16.37
C LYS A 99 -22.61 -16.82 -16.04
N LYS A 100 -22.79 -17.96 -15.38
CA LYS A 100 -24.12 -18.46 -14.99
C LYS A 100 -24.88 -17.39 -14.20
N LEU A 101 -24.22 -16.82 -13.19
CA LEU A 101 -24.80 -15.82 -12.31
C LEU A 101 -25.22 -14.55 -13.09
N LEU A 102 -24.33 -14.04 -13.93
CA LEU A 102 -24.59 -12.84 -14.72
C LEU A 102 -25.78 -13.04 -15.65
N MET A 103 -25.89 -14.21 -16.28
CA MET A 103 -26.99 -14.54 -17.19
C MET A 103 -28.30 -14.75 -16.43
N GLU A 104 -28.28 -15.46 -15.30
CA GLU A 104 -29.49 -15.73 -14.49
C GLU A 104 -30.11 -14.43 -13.95
N ARG A 105 -29.28 -13.42 -13.70
CA ARG A 105 -29.75 -12.11 -13.24
C ARG A 105 -30.22 -11.20 -14.38
N GLY A 106 -30.01 -11.63 -15.62
CA GLY A 106 -30.46 -10.89 -16.79
C GLY A 106 -29.72 -9.56 -17.00
N TYR A 107 -28.46 -9.49 -16.54
CA TYR A 107 -27.66 -8.29 -16.75
C TYR A 107 -27.32 -8.13 -18.24
N VAL A 108 -27.33 -6.90 -18.71
CA VAL A 108 -26.72 -6.56 -19.99
C VAL A 108 -25.22 -6.84 -19.84
N LEU A 109 -24.60 -7.39 -20.85
CA LEU A 109 -23.17 -7.78 -20.82
C LEU A 109 -22.48 -7.30 -22.10
N ASP A 110 -22.90 -6.15 -22.64
CA ASP A 110 -22.28 -5.58 -23.84
C ASP A 110 -20.88 -5.05 -23.50
N ARG A 111 -20.73 -4.41 -22.33
CA ARG A 111 -19.46 -3.82 -21.92
C ARG A 111 -19.13 -4.18 -20.47
N ILE A 112 -18.05 -4.96 -20.31
CA ILE A 112 -17.59 -5.46 -18.99
C ILE A 112 -16.27 -4.81 -18.64
N GLY A 113 -16.23 -4.12 -17.49
CA GLY A 113 -14.99 -3.53 -16.96
C GLY A 113 -14.15 -4.58 -16.23
N VAL A 114 -12.83 -4.60 -16.50
CA VAL A 114 -11.87 -5.49 -15.83
C VAL A 114 -10.58 -4.74 -15.52
N GLU A 115 -9.84 -5.20 -14.52
CA GLU A 115 -8.55 -4.63 -14.13
C GLU A 115 -7.44 -5.25 -14.99
N LYS A 116 -7.16 -4.67 -16.16
CA LYS A 116 -6.17 -5.25 -17.10
C LYS A 116 -4.73 -5.15 -16.59
N ASP A 117 -4.46 -4.25 -15.66
CA ASP A 117 -3.13 -4.08 -15.06
C ASP A 117 -2.76 -5.24 -14.12
N VAL A 118 -3.75 -5.94 -13.54
CA VAL A 118 -3.48 -7.01 -12.56
C VAL A 118 -4.15 -8.34 -12.89
N MET A 119 -5.18 -8.35 -13.72
CA MET A 119 -5.88 -9.60 -14.07
C MET A 119 -4.95 -10.50 -14.92
N PRO A 120 -4.66 -11.74 -14.50
CA PRO A 120 -3.82 -12.62 -15.31
C PRO A 120 -4.44 -12.85 -16.70
N VAL A 121 -3.61 -12.85 -17.73
CA VAL A 121 -4.03 -13.00 -19.12
C VAL A 121 -4.93 -14.23 -19.30
N GLY A 122 -4.55 -15.38 -18.74
CA GLY A 122 -5.34 -16.60 -18.86
C GLY A 122 -6.74 -16.49 -18.25
N VAL A 123 -6.90 -15.67 -17.19
CA VAL A 123 -8.22 -15.38 -16.59
C VAL A 123 -9.05 -14.56 -17.59
N LEU A 124 -8.47 -13.51 -18.13
CA LEU A 124 -9.15 -12.63 -19.11
C LEU A 124 -9.54 -13.40 -20.37
N GLU A 125 -8.63 -14.20 -20.92
CA GLU A 125 -8.90 -15.00 -22.12
C GLU A 125 -10.05 -16.00 -21.88
N THR A 126 -10.10 -16.62 -20.69
CA THR A 126 -11.16 -17.58 -20.34
C THR A 126 -12.52 -16.87 -20.21
N LEU A 127 -12.53 -15.65 -19.62
CA LEU A 127 -13.74 -14.81 -19.54
C LEU A 127 -14.22 -14.44 -20.96
N GLN A 128 -13.32 -13.96 -21.81
CA GLN A 128 -13.63 -13.57 -23.20
C GLN A 128 -14.19 -14.74 -23.99
N ALA A 129 -13.59 -15.91 -23.88
CA ALA A 129 -14.07 -17.12 -24.56
C ALA A 129 -15.45 -17.54 -24.04
N SER A 130 -15.76 -17.27 -22.78
CA SER A 130 -17.05 -17.65 -22.17
C SER A 130 -18.16 -16.65 -22.49
N LEU A 131 -17.82 -15.39 -22.76
CA LEU A 131 -18.76 -14.29 -23.04
C LEU A 131 -18.38 -13.62 -24.38
N PRO A 132 -18.51 -14.34 -25.49
CA PRO A 132 -17.95 -13.89 -26.79
C PRO A 132 -18.66 -12.66 -27.40
N GLY A 133 -19.79 -12.24 -26.84
CA GLY A 133 -20.50 -11.02 -27.31
C GLY A 133 -20.11 -9.75 -26.57
N SER A 134 -19.29 -9.87 -25.51
CA SER A 134 -18.99 -8.75 -24.61
C SER A 134 -17.69 -8.05 -25.01
N ASP A 135 -17.68 -6.72 -24.86
CA ASP A 135 -16.43 -5.91 -24.92
C ASP A 135 -15.83 -5.83 -23.53
N PHE A 136 -14.56 -6.24 -23.38
CA PHE A 136 -13.84 -6.18 -22.11
C PHE A 136 -12.97 -4.93 -22.07
N THR A 137 -13.46 -3.90 -21.38
CA THR A 137 -12.78 -2.61 -21.27
C THR A 137 -11.93 -2.52 -20.00
N ASP A 138 -10.82 -1.78 -20.07
CA ASP A 138 -9.92 -1.60 -18.94
C ASP A 138 -10.47 -0.53 -18.00
N VAL A 139 -10.64 -0.88 -16.71
CA VAL A 139 -11.07 0.05 -15.67
C VAL A 139 -10.00 0.23 -14.57
N SER A 140 -8.78 -0.24 -14.80
CA SER A 140 -7.70 -0.19 -13.80
C SER A 140 -7.51 1.21 -13.24
N THR A 141 -7.35 2.20 -14.12
CA THR A 141 -7.18 3.62 -13.72
C THR A 141 -8.39 4.14 -12.95
N THR A 142 -9.60 3.81 -13.42
CA THR A 142 -10.85 4.23 -12.75
C THR A 142 -10.90 3.74 -11.31
N LEU A 143 -10.58 2.46 -11.09
CA LEU A 143 -10.62 1.87 -9.74
C LEU A 143 -9.49 2.43 -8.87
N MET A 144 -8.32 2.68 -9.44
CA MET A 144 -7.21 3.30 -8.72
C MET A 144 -7.56 4.73 -8.28
N GLU A 145 -8.18 5.51 -9.17
CA GLU A 145 -8.58 6.90 -8.86
C GLU A 145 -9.59 6.97 -7.72
N GLN A 146 -10.47 5.99 -7.60
CA GLN A 146 -11.43 5.95 -6.50
C GLN A 146 -10.78 5.76 -5.13
N ARG A 147 -9.59 5.13 -5.09
CA ARG A 147 -8.84 4.92 -3.84
C ARG A 147 -7.90 6.08 -3.51
N LEU A 148 -7.67 6.99 -4.45
CA LEU A 148 -6.67 8.05 -4.31
C LEU A 148 -7.01 9.02 -3.16
N VAL A 149 -8.28 9.46 -3.10
CA VAL A 149 -8.78 10.36 -2.06
C VAL A 149 -9.51 9.49 -1.01
N LYS A 150 -8.94 9.41 0.17
CA LYS A 150 -9.41 8.57 1.27
C LYS A 150 -10.62 9.21 1.96
N SER A 151 -11.57 8.38 2.34
CA SER A 151 -12.67 8.81 3.21
C SER A 151 -12.14 9.12 4.62
N THR A 152 -12.97 9.74 5.46
CA THR A 152 -12.63 9.98 6.86
C THR A 152 -12.31 8.66 7.57
N GLU A 153 -13.10 7.60 7.32
CA GLU A 153 -12.87 6.31 7.97
C GLU A 153 -11.54 5.68 7.52
N GLU A 154 -11.15 5.88 6.25
CA GLU A 154 -9.86 5.40 5.74
C GLU A 154 -8.69 6.16 6.38
N VAL A 155 -8.80 7.49 6.51
CA VAL A 155 -7.77 8.31 7.16
C VAL A 155 -7.64 7.91 8.64
N ASP A 156 -8.76 7.69 9.34
CA ASP A 156 -8.76 7.26 10.75
C ASP A 156 -8.06 5.90 10.92
N LEU A 157 -8.30 4.97 9.99
CA LEU A 157 -7.62 3.67 9.99
C LEU A 157 -6.11 3.84 9.77
N LEU A 158 -5.71 4.67 8.80
CA LEU A 158 -4.30 4.94 8.52
C LEU A 158 -3.62 5.65 9.70
N ARG A 159 -4.33 6.55 10.38
CA ARG A 159 -3.83 7.21 11.60
C ARG A 159 -3.57 6.18 12.71
N THR A 160 -4.50 5.25 12.90
CA THR A 160 -4.33 4.16 13.87
C THR A 160 -3.15 3.26 13.49
N ASN A 161 -3.02 2.96 12.20
CA ASN A 161 -1.90 2.16 11.71
C ASN A 161 -0.56 2.90 11.90
N GLY A 162 -0.55 4.23 11.75
CA GLY A 162 0.64 5.03 12.05
C GLY A 162 1.10 4.88 13.49
N GLN A 163 0.14 4.89 14.44
CA GLN A 163 0.45 4.66 15.87
C GLN A 163 1.02 3.26 16.09
N ILE A 164 0.49 2.26 15.39
CA ILE A 164 1.00 0.88 15.44
C ILE A 164 2.43 0.84 14.87
N SER A 165 2.69 1.55 13.78
CA SER A 165 4.02 1.66 13.18
C SER A 165 5.03 2.30 14.16
N ASP A 166 4.59 3.35 14.87
CA ASP A 166 5.46 4.00 15.88
C ASP A 166 5.88 3.02 16.98
N VAL A 167 4.96 2.15 17.45
CA VAL A 167 5.28 1.08 18.41
C VAL A 167 6.32 0.11 17.83
N GLY A 168 6.17 -0.27 16.56
CA GLY A 168 7.14 -1.12 15.87
C GLY A 168 8.52 -0.46 15.78
N THR A 169 8.53 0.85 15.50
CA THR A 169 9.76 1.62 15.42
C THR A 169 10.47 1.71 16.77
N GLU A 170 9.70 1.98 17.84
CA GLU A 170 10.26 2.00 19.20
C GLU A 170 10.89 0.66 19.56
N ALA A 171 10.20 -0.45 19.26
CA ALA A 171 10.71 -1.80 19.54
C ALA A 171 11.96 -2.11 18.72
N LEU A 172 11.98 -1.70 17.44
CA LEU A 172 13.16 -1.86 16.58
C LEU A 172 14.35 -1.12 17.18
N MET A 173 14.17 0.14 17.52
CA MET A 173 15.24 0.98 18.09
C MET A 173 15.77 0.39 19.42
N ALA A 174 14.88 -0.12 20.25
CA ALA A 174 15.26 -0.77 21.51
C ALA A 174 16.05 -2.08 21.28
N ALA A 175 15.79 -2.74 20.15
CA ALA A 175 16.46 -4.02 19.81
C ALA A 175 17.83 -3.81 19.13
N VAL A 176 18.08 -2.62 18.57
CA VAL A 176 19.33 -2.36 17.85
C VAL A 176 20.50 -2.41 18.82
N ALA A 177 21.50 -3.26 18.52
CA ALA A 177 22.75 -3.33 19.29
C ALA A 177 23.82 -3.99 18.42
N GLU A 178 25.08 -3.61 18.66
CA GLU A 178 26.23 -4.25 18.02
C GLU A 178 26.18 -5.76 18.25
N GLY A 179 26.42 -6.54 17.18
CA GLY A 179 26.46 -8.01 17.24
C GLY A 179 25.09 -8.68 17.03
N ARG A 180 23.98 -7.97 17.18
CA ARG A 180 22.66 -8.52 16.86
C ARG A 180 22.50 -8.62 15.33
N THR A 181 21.72 -9.57 14.87
CA THR A 181 21.47 -9.72 13.41
C THR A 181 20.34 -8.82 12.95
N GLU A 182 20.37 -8.44 11.67
CA GLU A 182 19.28 -7.68 11.03
C GLU A 182 17.93 -8.38 11.26
N LEU A 183 17.91 -9.71 11.14
CA LEU A 183 16.69 -10.50 11.27
C LEU A 183 16.15 -10.54 12.71
N GLU A 184 17.04 -10.65 13.71
CA GLU A 184 16.62 -10.57 15.12
C GLU A 184 15.92 -9.25 15.42
N ILE A 185 16.50 -8.15 14.93
CA ILE A 185 15.97 -6.80 15.16
C ILE A 185 14.63 -6.61 14.49
N SER A 186 14.51 -6.99 13.20
CA SER A 186 13.23 -6.85 12.49
C SER A 186 12.13 -7.73 13.08
N ASN A 187 12.48 -8.92 13.61
CA ASN A 187 11.48 -9.81 14.25
C ASN A 187 10.99 -9.25 15.60
N GLU A 188 11.84 -8.58 16.36
CA GLU A 188 11.39 -7.90 17.61
C GLU A 188 10.36 -6.81 17.28
N SER A 189 10.65 -6.02 16.26
CA SER A 189 9.74 -4.98 15.79
C SER A 189 8.43 -5.59 15.28
N LEU A 190 8.51 -6.66 14.48
CA LEU A 190 7.31 -7.32 13.94
C LEU A 190 6.41 -7.83 15.07
N LEU A 191 7.01 -8.46 16.09
CA LEU A 191 6.26 -8.97 17.23
C LEU A 191 5.56 -7.84 18.00
N ALA A 192 6.23 -6.71 18.18
CA ALA A 192 5.65 -5.54 18.86
C ALA A 192 4.50 -4.94 18.03
N THR A 193 4.70 -4.84 16.72
CA THR A 193 3.69 -4.34 15.78
C THR A 193 2.45 -5.23 15.80
N ASP A 194 2.62 -6.56 15.74
CA ASP A 194 1.51 -7.51 15.78
C ASP A 194 0.75 -7.44 17.10
N ARG A 195 1.45 -7.26 18.23
CA ARG A 195 0.80 -7.08 19.53
C ARG A 195 -0.05 -5.81 19.57
N ALA A 196 0.52 -4.69 19.10
CA ALA A 196 -0.21 -3.42 19.04
C ALA A 196 -1.43 -3.51 18.12
N LEU A 197 -1.30 -4.25 17.00
CA LEU A 197 -2.40 -4.48 16.08
C LEU A 197 -3.51 -5.30 16.76
N THR A 198 -3.17 -6.40 17.41
CA THR A 198 -4.17 -7.27 18.03
C THR A 198 -4.85 -6.62 19.25
N GLU A 199 -4.17 -5.73 19.96
CA GLU A 199 -4.78 -4.93 21.03
C GLU A 199 -5.85 -3.97 20.49
N ARG A 200 -5.63 -3.39 19.31
CA ARG A 200 -6.57 -2.45 18.69
C ARG A 200 -7.67 -3.14 17.91
N PHE A 201 -7.35 -4.28 17.28
CA PHE A 201 -8.25 -4.99 16.36
C PHE A 201 -8.19 -6.51 16.64
N PRO A 202 -8.76 -6.96 17.77
CA PRO A 202 -8.60 -8.37 18.19
C PRO A 202 -9.22 -9.40 17.24
N ASP A 203 -10.21 -9.00 16.44
CA ASP A 203 -10.88 -9.91 15.50
C ASP A 203 -10.35 -9.80 14.07
N LEU A 204 -9.32 -8.96 13.83
CA LEU A 204 -8.79 -8.75 12.49
C LEU A 204 -7.72 -9.79 12.16
N GLU A 205 -7.84 -10.40 10.99
CA GLU A 205 -6.77 -11.27 10.47
C GLU A 205 -5.55 -10.41 10.10
N SER A 206 -4.41 -10.70 10.70
CA SER A 206 -3.16 -10.00 10.40
C SER A 206 -2.45 -10.68 9.24
N PHE A 207 -2.13 -9.89 8.22
CA PHE A 207 -1.36 -10.39 7.07
C PHE A 207 -0.72 -9.22 6.33
N GLY A 208 0.58 -9.33 6.09
CA GLY A 208 1.25 -8.44 5.16
C GLY A 208 2.15 -7.36 5.77
N THR A 209 2.21 -7.24 7.10
CA THR A 209 3.21 -6.36 7.72
C THR A 209 4.61 -6.84 7.35
N ILE A 210 5.44 -5.93 6.83
CA ILE A 210 6.81 -6.22 6.41
C ILE A 210 7.75 -5.26 7.16
N ILE A 211 8.73 -5.83 7.86
CA ILE A 211 9.72 -5.03 8.55
C ILE A 211 11.09 -5.46 8.05
N THR A 212 11.88 -4.50 7.61
CA THR A 212 13.23 -4.77 7.13
C THR A 212 14.26 -3.94 7.88
N CYS A 213 15.44 -4.52 8.02
CA CYS A 213 16.61 -3.87 8.59
C CYS A 213 17.79 -4.26 7.71
N ALA A 214 18.53 -3.27 7.23
CA ALA A 214 19.69 -3.50 6.35
C ALA A 214 20.86 -2.65 6.83
N SER A 215 22.00 -3.27 7.08
CA SER A 215 23.12 -2.63 7.75
C SER A 215 24.40 -2.62 6.91
N GLY A 216 25.25 -1.64 7.17
CA GLY A 216 26.56 -1.50 6.56
C GLY A 216 26.50 -1.47 5.04
N PRO A 217 27.28 -2.34 4.34
CA PRO A 217 27.25 -2.36 2.88
C PRO A 217 25.90 -2.69 2.27
N ARG A 218 24.97 -3.28 3.03
CA ARG A 218 23.62 -3.60 2.56
C ARG A 218 22.67 -2.42 2.64
N SER A 219 22.98 -1.41 3.47
CA SER A 219 22.13 -0.22 3.62
C SER A 219 21.99 0.59 2.33
N VAL A 220 22.90 0.42 1.35
CA VAL A 220 22.82 1.10 0.05
C VAL A 220 21.87 0.41 -0.94
N ILE A 221 21.24 -0.70 -0.54
CA ILE A 221 20.29 -1.43 -1.39
C ILE A 221 18.88 -1.01 -0.96
N PRO A 222 18.12 -0.26 -1.78
CA PRO A 222 16.84 0.33 -1.30
C PRO A 222 15.82 -0.69 -0.75
N HIS A 223 15.74 -1.86 -1.36
CA HIS A 223 14.78 -2.90 -0.97
C HIS A 223 15.47 -4.14 -0.34
N ALA A 224 16.59 -3.92 0.35
CA ALA A 224 17.23 -5.02 1.06
C ALA A 224 16.33 -5.55 2.17
N VAL A 225 16.13 -6.86 2.21
CA VAL A 225 15.41 -7.52 3.30
C VAL A 225 16.41 -7.99 4.36
N SER A 226 15.95 -8.16 5.60
CA SER A 226 16.78 -8.54 6.73
C SER A 226 17.42 -9.92 6.52
N THR A 227 18.67 -10.05 6.99
CA THR A 227 19.44 -11.30 6.90
C THR A 227 20.06 -11.63 8.26
N GLY A 228 20.86 -12.68 8.28
CA GLY A 228 21.68 -13.05 9.45
C GLY A 228 22.93 -12.19 9.61
N LYS A 229 23.12 -11.12 8.81
CA LYS A 229 24.26 -10.22 9.01
C LYS A 229 24.18 -9.56 10.38
N ARG A 230 25.31 -9.55 11.10
CA ARG A 230 25.41 -8.89 12.41
C ARG A 230 25.77 -7.42 12.22
N LEU A 231 25.14 -6.58 13.01
CA LEU A 231 25.42 -5.15 13.05
C LEU A 231 26.81 -4.91 13.64
N GLU A 232 27.55 -3.99 13.02
CA GLU A 232 28.91 -3.64 13.44
C GLU A 232 28.97 -2.14 13.77
N ARG A 233 29.83 -1.80 14.73
CA ARG A 233 30.07 -0.42 15.13
C ARG A 233 30.53 0.41 13.91
N GLY A 234 29.94 1.59 13.74
CA GLY A 234 30.24 2.51 12.64
C GLY A 234 29.38 2.33 11.41
N GLU A 235 28.44 1.39 11.43
CA GLU A 235 27.54 1.16 10.31
C GLU A 235 26.26 2.00 10.36
N UNK A 236 25.46 2.44 9.32
CA UNK A 236 24.40 2.90 9.11
C UNK A 236 23.69 1.91 9.01
N VAL A 237 22.61 2.02 9.41
CA VAL A 237 21.50 1.03 9.32
C VAL A 237 20.27 1.74 8.79
N ASN A 238 19.66 1.18 7.75
CA ASN A 238 18.31 1.60 7.30
C ASN A 238 17.30 0.56 7.76
N PHE A 239 16.19 1.03 8.33
CA PHE A 239 15.06 0.16 8.58
C PHE A 239 13.79 0.73 7.94
N ASN A 240 12.87 -0.18 7.63
CA ASN A 240 11.58 0.16 7.06
C ASN A 240 10.49 -0.66 7.75
N ILE A 241 9.47 0.01 8.26
CA ILE A 241 8.29 -0.62 8.84
C ILE A 241 7.12 -0.33 7.89
N LEU A 242 6.71 -1.36 7.17
CA LEU A 242 5.50 -1.35 6.34
C LEU A 242 4.41 -2.05 7.16
N SER A 243 3.84 -1.35 8.13
CA SER A 243 2.74 -1.91 8.93
C SER A 243 1.45 -1.92 8.13
N GLN A 244 0.64 -2.95 8.33
CA GLN A 244 -0.58 -3.12 7.57
C GLN A 244 -1.76 -3.41 8.49
N VAL A 245 -2.86 -2.67 8.31
CA VAL A 245 -4.14 -2.93 8.96
C VAL A 245 -5.20 -3.07 7.85
N ASN A 246 -5.78 -4.26 7.71
CA ASN A 246 -6.82 -4.55 6.72
C ASN A 246 -6.42 -4.10 5.29
N GLY A 247 -5.18 -4.37 4.89
CA GLY A 247 -4.68 -3.99 3.57
C GLY A 247 -4.17 -2.55 3.45
N TYR A 248 -4.43 -1.71 4.43
CA TYR A 248 -3.96 -0.31 4.43
C TYR A 248 -2.57 -0.24 5.03
N TYR A 249 -1.62 0.28 4.26
CA TYR A 249 -0.20 0.34 4.64
C TYR A 249 0.20 1.71 5.12
N ILE A 250 1.07 1.71 6.13
CA ILE A 250 1.90 2.85 6.55
C ILE A 250 3.35 2.47 6.24
N SER A 251 4.13 3.42 5.76
CA SER A 251 5.57 3.27 5.52
C SER A 251 6.32 4.24 6.43
N GLN A 252 7.12 3.70 7.35
CA GLN A 252 7.94 4.53 8.24
C GLN A 252 9.37 4.03 8.18
N GLU A 253 10.30 4.94 7.84
CA GLU A 253 11.69 4.56 7.66
C GLU A 253 12.61 5.54 8.32
N ARG A 254 13.72 5.02 8.86
CA ARG A 254 14.79 5.84 9.42
C ARG A 254 16.14 5.24 9.12
N THR A 255 17.12 6.10 9.06
CA THR A 255 18.55 5.73 9.14
C THR A 255 19.04 5.96 10.55
N LEU A 256 19.90 5.08 11.03
CA LEU A 256 20.61 5.27 12.30
C LEU A 256 22.08 4.85 12.14
N SER A 257 22.90 5.25 13.11
CA SER A 257 24.30 4.84 13.22
C SER A 257 24.50 3.94 14.43
N ILE A 258 25.28 2.87 14.26
CA ILE A 258 25.74 2.04 15.39
C ILE A 258 26.99 2.71 15.98
N GLY A 259 26.85 3.31 17.15
CA GLY A 259 27.86 4.15 17.75
C GLY A 259 27.93 5.53 17.09
N PRO A 260 29.01 6.28 17.37
CA PRO A 260 29.12 7.65 16.83
C PRO A 260 29.11 7.68 15.32
N LEU A 261 28.35 8.62 14.78
CA LEU A 261 28.24 8.81 13.32
C LEU A 261 29.62 9.12 12.71
N ARG A 262 29.98 8.38 11.68
CA ARG A 262 31.22 8.60 10.94
C ARG A 262 31.19 9.99 10.28
N GLU A 263 32.35 10.63 10.18
CA GLU A 263 32.48 11.97 9.60
C GLU A 263 31.99 12.03 8.14
N ASP A 264 32.31 10.99 7.34
CA ASP A 264 31.90 10.93 5.94
C ASP A 264 30.41 10.66 5.76
N ALA A 265 29.73 10.19 6.80
CA ALA A 265 28.27 9.93 6.80
C ALA A 265 27.45 11.13 7.29
N ARG A 266 28.08 12.09 7.97
CA ARG A 266 27.36 13.22 8.60
C ARG A 266 26.62 14.08 7.57
N LYS A 267 27.36 14.57 6.55
CA LYS A 267 26.77 15.47 5.55
C LYS A 267 25.61 14.82 4.78
N PRO A 268 25.75 13.57 4.23
CA PRO A 268 24.60 12.97 3.55
C PRO A 268 23.41 12.72 4.50
N PHE A 269 23.65 12.33 5.75
CA PHE A 269 22.54 12.13 6.70
C PHE A 269 21.79 13.45 6.96
N GLU A 270 22.53 14.54 7.27
CA GLU A 270 21.94 15.87 7.49
C GLU A 270 21.20 16.37 6.24
N THR A 271 21.69 16.06 5.04
CA THR A 271 21.03 16.41 3.78
C THR A 271 19.68 15.71 3.66
N ILE A 272 19.61 14.43 4.04
CA ILE A 272 18.33 13.70 3.99
C ILE A 272 17.35 14.27 5.03
N ILE A 273 17.81 14.59 6.23
CA ILE A 273 16.96 15.23 7.26
C ILE A 273 16.38 16.55 6.72
N GLU A 274 17.23 17.39 6.08
CA GLU A 274 16.76 18.65 5.48
C GLU A 274 15.77 18.40 4.34
N ALA A 275 16.09 17.48 3.42
CA ALA A 275 15.22 17.17 2.28
C ALA A 275 13.85 16.69 2.75
N HIS A 276 13.84 15.81 3.75
CA HIS A 276 12.64 15.24 4.36
C HIS A 276 11.78 16.34 5.01
N ALA A 277 12.39 17.17 5.86
CA ALA A 277 11.67 18.24 6.55
C ALA A 277 11.06 19.25 5.56
N ARG A 278 11.81 19.60 4.50
CA ARG A 278 11.31 20.52 3.47
C ARG A 278 10.19 19.88 2.63
N GLY A 279 10.33 18.60 2.32
CA GLY A 279 9.29 17.84 1.60
C GLY A 279 7.99 17.82 2.39
N ILE A 280 8.05 17.46 3.69
CA ILE A 280 6.90 17.49 4.58
C ILE A 280 6.22 18.87 4.56
N ALA A 281 7.01 19.93 4.76
CA ALA A 281 6.48 21.30 4.80
C ALA A 281 5.81 21.73 3.48
N ALA A 282 6.16 21.09 2.35
CA ALA A 282 5.59 21.42 1.03
C ALA A 282 4.23 20.73 0.79
N VAL A 283 3.89 19.69 1.55
CA VAL A 283 2.63 18.95 1.35
C VAL A 283 1.45 19.81 1.82
N LYS A 284 0.58 20.20 0.89
CA LYS A 284 -0.67 20.92 1.21
C LYS A 284 -1.60 20.86 0.01
N PRO A 285 -2.91 21.06 0.20
CA PRO A 285 -3.85 21.00 -0.93
C PRO A 285 -3.52 22.08 -1.97
N GLY A 286 -3.71 21.75 -3.22
CA GLY A 286 -3.47 22.66 -4.34
C GLY A 286 -2.05 22.65 -4.88
N VAL A 287 -1.11 21.97 -4.23
CA VAL A 287 0.28 21.85 -4.69
C VAL A 287 0.41 20.63 -5.60
N LYS A 288 1.17 20.72 -6.67
CA LYS A 288 1.44 19.56 -7.54
C LYS A 288 2.36 18.55 -6.83
N CYS A 289 2.12 17.26 -7.05
CA CYS A 289 3.01 16.20 -6.55
C CYS A 289 4.45 16.44 -7.02
N GLY A 290 4.61 16.90 -8.27
CA GLY A 290 5.93 17.20 -8.84
C GLY A 290 6.64 18.35 -8.15
N ASP A 291 5.90 19.35 -7.69
CA ASP A 291 6.49 20.49 -6.97
C ASP A 291 7.01 20.04 -5.59
N VAL A 292 6.27 19.17 -4.89
CA VAL A 292 6.73 18.58 -3.62
C VAL A 292 8.01 17.77 -3.86
N ALA A 293 8.02 16.95 -4.91
CA ALA A 293 9.20 16.16 -5.28
C ALA A 293 10.41 17.08 -5.55
N ARG A 294 10.18 18.18 -6.29
CA ARG A 294 11.24 19.13 -6.66
C ARG A 294 11.89 19.73 -5.40
N VAL A 295 11.09 20.04 -4.38
CA VAL A 295 11.60 20.58 -3.10
C VAL A 295 12.65 19.65 -2.48
N CYS A 296 12.37 18.33 -2.46
CA CYS A 296 13.32 17.34 -1.94
C CYS A 296 14.56 17.24 -2.83
N ILE A 297 14.34 17.12 -4.14
CA ILE A 297 15.43 16.96 -5.12
C ILE A 297 16.38 18.16 -5.10
N ASP A 298 15.86 19.38 -4.99
CA ASP A 298 16.68 20.59 -4.94
C ASP A 298 17.66 20.57 -3.77
N VAL A 299 17.28 19.98 -2.62
CA VAL A 299 18.19 19.84 -1.48
C VAL A 299 19.33 18.87 -1.85
N LEU A 300 19.00 17.76 -2.47
CA LEU A 300 20.00 16.75 -2.89
C LEU A 300 20.96 17.33 -3.94
N GLU A 301 20.44 18.07 -4.93
CA GLU A 301 21.24 18.71 -5.98
C GLU A 301 22.22 19.72 -5.38
N ARG A 302 21.75 20.60 -4.49
CA ARG A 302 22.64 21.60 -3.84
C ARG A 302 23.76 20.95 -3.03
N ALA A 303 23.49 19.76 -2.47
CA ALA A 303 24.49 19.03 -1.68
C ALA A 303 25.40 18.15 -2.56
N GLY A 304 25.05 17.95 -3.84
CA GLY A 304 25.81 17.11 -4.79
C GLY A 304 25.49 15.63 -4.67
N TYR A 305 24.29 15.28 -4.19
CA TYR A 305 23.88 13.89 -3.96
C TYR A 305 22.77 13.40 -4.87
N ASP A 306 22.27 14.22 -5.80
CA ASP A 306 21.16 13.88 -6.70
C ASP A 306 21.41 12.57 -7.49
N GLN A 307 22.67 12.37 -7.93
CA GLN A 307 23.06 11.16 -8.68
C GLN A 307 22.96 9.88 -7.86
N TYR A 308 22.85 9.99 -6.55
CA TYR A 308 22.71 8.84 -5.63
C TYR A 308 21.28 8.61 -5.18
N GLN A 309 20.32 9.36 -5.70
CA GLN A 309 18.90 9.15 -5.47
C GLN A 309 18.39 8.12 -6.48
N LEU A 310 18.05 6.91 -6.01
CA LEU A 310 17.67 5.80 -6.90
C LEU A 310 16.15 5.69 -7.11
N HIS A 311 15.36 6.51 -6.41
CA HIS A 311 13.89 6.55 -6.54
C HIS A 311 13.39 7.95 -6.19
N GLY A 312 12.15 8.23 -6.55
CA GLY A 312 11.55 9.52 -6.22
C GLY A 312 11.25 9.65 -4.73
N PRO A 313 11.06 10.90 -4.26
CA PRO A 313 10.99 11.18 -2.82
C PRO A 313 9.62 10.92 -2.17
N GLY A 314 8.76 10.10 -2.75
CA GLY A 314 7.49 9.72 -2.11
C GLY A 314 6.52 9.03 -3.04
N HIS A 315 5.46 8.49 -2.46
CA HIS A 315 4.37 7.80 -3.18
C HIS A 315 3.07 7.90 -2.40
N SER A 316 1.96 7.53 -3.04
CA SER A 316 0.67 7.43 -2.34
C SER A 316 0.67 6.28 -1.33
N CYS A 317 -0.18 6.42 -0.31
CA CYS A 317 -0.45 5.37 0.66
C CYS A 317 -1.95 5.07 0.70
N GLY A 318 -2.27 3.80 0.95
CA GLY A 318 -3.65 3.32 1.03
C GLY A 318 -3.65 1.81 1.03
N ILE A 319 -4.62 1.20 0.36
CA ILE A 319 -4.59 -0.25 0.17
C ILE A 319 -3.50 -0.56 -0.85
N MET A 320 -2.45 -1.21 -0.37
CA MET A 320 -1.41 -1.74 -1.24
C MET A 320 -1.39 -3.24 -1.02
N GLY A 321 -1.79 -4.02 -1.98
CA GLY A 321 -1.46 -5.43 -1.94
C GLY A 321 0.05 -5.56 -1.80
N ALA A 322 0.53 -6.67 -1.28
CA ALA A 322 1.97 -6.88 -1.07
C ALA A 322 2.81 -6.61 -2.33
N PHE A 323 2.18 -6.63 -3.50
CA PHE A 323 2.88 -6.52 -4.77
C PHE A 323 2.31 -5.47 -5.72
N TRP A 324 1.16 -4.86 -5.39
CA TRP A 324 0.45 -3.96 -6.31
C TRP A 324 -0.50 -3.07 -5.54
N GLY A 325 -0.99 -2.03 -6.18
CA GLY A 325 -2.08 -1.22 -5.63
C GLY A 325 -1.74 0.23 -5.29
N ARG A 326 -0.53 0.68 -5.60
CA ARG A 326 -0.20 2.10 -5.40
C ARG A 326 -1.05 2.96 -6.34
N GLU A 327 -1.42 4.14 -5.85
CA GLU A 327 -2.18 5.10 -6.65
C GLU A 327 -1.21 6.05 -7.35
N GLU A 328 -0.87 5.74 -8.61
CA GLU A 328 0.17 6.43 -9.37
C GLU A 328 -0.05 7.94 -9.47
N LYS A 329 -1.29 8.39 -9.50
CA LYS A 329 -1.60 9.84 -9.53
C LYS A 329 -1.16 10.56 -8.25
N GLY A 330 -1.01 9.84 -7.14
CA GLY A 330 -0.51 10.39 -5.88
C GLY A 330 1.00 10.23 -5.69
N GLU A 331 1.73 9.72 -6.68
CA GLU A 331 3.19 9.55 -6.59
C GLU A 331 3.89 10.90 -6.50
N ILE A 332 4.78 11.05 -5.52
CA ILE A 332 5.60 12.27 -5.36
C ILE A 332 6.82 12.11 -6.27
N ARG A 333 6.62 12.49 -7.54
CA ARG A 333 7.61 12.33 -8.62
C ARG A 333 7.67 13.62 -9.42
N SER A 334 8.87 14.03 -9.85
CA SER A 334 9.09 15.32 -10.53
C SER A 334 8.29 15.48 -11.83
N TYR A 335 7.87 14.38 -12.42
CA TYR A 335 7.06 14.40 -13.65
C TYR A 335 5.55 14.44 -13.38
N ASN A 336 5.11 14.35 -12.12
CA ASN A 336 3.69 14.17 -11.78
C ASN A 336 3.01 15.53 -11.58
N ASP A 337 2.18 15.92 -12.54
CA ASP A 337 1.43 17.17 -12.54
C ASP A 337 0.12 17.12 -11.74
N ASN A 338 -0.26 15.94 -11.20
CA ASN A 338 -1.46 15.83 -10.40
C ASN A 338 -1.34 16.67 -9.12
N VAL A 339 -2.47 17.24 -8.72
CA VAL A 339 -2.54 18.18 -7.61
C VAL A 339 -2.99 17.43 -6.35
N LEU A 340 -2.34 17.73 -5.24
CA LEU A 340 -2.73 17.17 -3.94
C LEU A 340 -4.09 17.72 -3.51
N GLU A 341 -4.97 16.81 -3.08
CA GLU A 341 -6.33 17.13 -2.63
C GLU A 341 -6.53 16.64 -1.19
N PRO A 342 -7.38 17.32 -0.40
CA PRO A 342 -7.71 16.81 0.94
C PRO A 342 -8.21 15.36 0.89
N GLY A 343 -7.70 14.54 1.78
CA GLY A 343 -7.99 13.10 1.82
C GLY A 343 -6.94 12.24 1.11
N MET A 344 -6.08 12.83 0.28
CA MET A 344 -4.93 12.06 -0.24
C MET A 344 -3.97 11.75 0.90
N VAL A 345 -3.34 10.56 0.84
CA VAL A 345 -2.32 10.17 1.81
C VAL A 345 -1.06 9.81 1.04
N VAL A 346 0.05 10.43 1.42
CA VAL A 346 1.33 10.29 0.69
C VAL A 346 2.49 10.09 1.66
N THR A 347 3.56 9.47 1.16
CA THR A 347 4.85 9.44 1.88
C THR A 347 5.72 10.61 1.43
N ILE A 348 6.63 11.02 2.31
CA ILE A 348 7.81 11.82 1.97
C ILE A 348 9.01 10.99 2.40
N GLU A 349 9.83 10.56 1.40
CA GLU A 349 10.90 9.58 1.63
C GLU A 349 12.16 9.84 0.80
N PRO A 350 12.75 11.05 0.86
CA PRO A 350 14.00 11.29 0.14
C PRO A 350 15.10 10.35 0.62
N ALA A 351 15.98 9.94 -0.31
CA ALA A 351 17.04 8.98 0.03
C ALA A 351 18.28 9.22 -0.84
N VAL A 352 19.44 8.90 -0.28
CA VAL A 352 20.70 8.78 -1.06
C VAL A 352 21.38 7.48 -0.65
N TYR A 353 21.99 6.80 -1.63
CA TYR A 353 22.63 5.50 -1.45
C TYR A 353 24.09 5.61 -1.92
N LEU A 354 25.01 5.88 -0.96
CA LEU A 354 26.39 6.22 -1.26
C LEU A 354 27.30 4.99 -1.11
N PRO A 355 27.81 4.44 -2.23
CA PRO A 355 28.70 3.27 -2.16
C PRO A 355 29.90 3.54 -1.25
N GLY A 356 30.16 2.61 -0.34
CA GLY A 356 31.28 2.70 0.62
C GLY A 356 31.00 3.55 1.85
N VAL A 357 29.89 4.29 1.87
CA VAL A 357 29.49 5.12 3.02
C VAL A 357 28.25 4.56 3.71
N GLY A 358 27.14 4.45 2.97
CA GLY A 358 25.88 3.94 3.50
C GLY A 358 24.67 4.46 2.75
N GLY A 359 23.52 3.92 3.06
CA GLY A 359 22.24 4.44 2.61
C GLY A 359 21.62 5.32 3.67
N PHE A 360 20.99 6.39 3.25
CA PHE A 360 20.33 7.40 4.12
C PHE A 360 18.92 7.61 3.61
N ARG A 361 17.91 7.31 4.43
CA ARG A 361 16.50 7.43 4.06
C ARG A 361 15.64 7.68 5.29
N HIS A 362 14.80 8.70 5.20
CA HIS A 362 13.74 8.95 6.19
C HIS A 362 12.42 8.94 5.45
N CYS A 363 11.41 8.30 6.01
CA CYS A 363 10.06 8.25 5.45
C CYS A 363 9.03 8.48 6.53
N ASP A 364 8.09 9.38 6.26
CA ASP A 364 6.88 9.58 7.05
C ASP A 364 5.67 9.64 6.13
N VAL A 365 4.51 9.30 6.69
CA VAL A 365 3.22 9.31 5.98
C VAL A 365 2.40 10.52 6.44
N LEU A 366 1.81 11.21 5.46
CA LEU A 366 1.02 12.42 5.68
C LEU A 366 -0.35 12.30 5.02
N ALA A 367 -1.39 12.71 5.74
CA ALA A 367 -2.72 12.93 5.15
C ALA A 367 -2.84 14.41 4.79
N VAL A 368 -3.25 14.70 3.56
CA VAL A 368 -3.53 16.07 3.11
C VAL A 368 -4.85 16.51 3.76
N THR A 369 -4.83 17.66 4.44
CA THR A 369 -6.01 18.25 5.09
C THR A 369 -6.54 19.42 4.27
N ALA A 370 -7.62 20.04 4.71
CA ALA A 370 -8.22 21.19 4.01
C ALA A 370 -7.26 22.38 3.90
N ASP A 371 -6.34 22.50 4.86
CA ASP A 371 -5.47 23.70 4.97
C ASP A 371 -3.97 23.36 5.08
N GLY A 372 -3.59 22.07 4.95
CA GLY A 372 -2.20 21.67 5.07
C GLY A 372 -2.06 20.16 5.03
N HIS A 373 -1.46 19.60 6.08
CA HIS A 373 -1.31 18.15 6.23
C HIS A 373 -1.29 17.76 7.71
N GLU A 374 -1.56 16.49 7.95
CA GLU A 374 -1.42 15.82 9.24
C GLU A 374 -0.37 14.71 9.09
N LEU A 375 0.60 14.68 9.98
CA LEU A 375 1.53 13.54 10.05
C LEU A 375 0.82 12.34 10.68
N LEU A 376 0.96 11.17 10.06
CA LEU A 376 0.37 9.93 10.58
C LEU A 376 1.42 9.06 11.30
N THR A 377 2.71 9.37 11.16
CA THR A 377 3.82 8.70 11.83
C THR A 377 4.63 9.74 12.61
N HIS A 378 5.13 9.39 13.81
CA HIS A 378 5.60 10.42 14.75
C HIS A 378 7.00 10.15 15.32
N TYR A 379 7.71 9.10 14.92
CA TYR A 379 9.02 8.80 15.47
C TYR A 379 10.04 9.90 15.12
N ASP A 380 11.06 10.04 15.96
CA ASP A 380 12.12 11.06 15.83
C ASP A 380 12.72 11.09 14.41
N ARG A 381 12.94 12.30 13.91
CA ARG A 381 13.47 12.59 12.56
C ARG A 381 14.91 13.13 12.58
N GLY A 382 15.55 13.12 13.73
CA GLY A 382 16.90 13.64 13.89
C GLY A 382 18.00 12.66 13.50
N LEU A 383 19.22 13.02 13.84
CA LEU A 383 20.37 12.11 13.73
C LEU A 383 20.25 11.04 14.82
N LEU A 384 20.05 9.80 14.44
CA LEU A 384 19.83 8.69 15.37
C LEU A 384 21.14 7.93 15.55
N GLU A 385 21.68 7.94 16.78
CA GLU A 385 22.88 7.18 17.18
C GLU A 385 22.52 6.20 18.28
N VAL A 386 22.90 4.93 18.13
CA VAL A 386 22.67 3.89 19.14
C VAL A 386 24.03 3.44 19.69
N HIS A 387 24.22 3.56 21.02
CA HIS A 387 25.51 3.30 21.70
C HIS A 387 25.54 1.98 22.45
#